data_eb7c10151de446fb2d5e4878ca5c1f81
#
_entry.id   eb7c10151de446fb2d5e4878ca5c1f81
#
_cell.length_a   1.000
_cell.length_b   1.000
_cell.length_c   1.000
_cell.angle_alpha   90.00
_cell.angle_beta   90.00
_cell.angle_gamma   90.00
#
_symmetry.space_group_name_H-M   'P 1'
#
loop_
_entity.id
_entity.type
_entity.pdbx_description
1 polymer ?
#
loop_
_entity_poly.entity_id
_entity_poly.type
_entity_poly.pdbx_seq_one_letter_code
_entity_poly.pdbx_strand_id
1 'polypeptide(L)'
;MKKFLILILIIFSFTGCATVKKKNNYKVSKHFTFYEATNSRTAKKYGVRNYPSRGDFKTIKYTAGRMEKIRNIVGQPLTINSWYRSPNLNRIIGGSTTSAHRDGLAVDFTIKGNARIAFDRIKRSGYSFDQMIYNKRRNYVNISFRKNKRTERKQTFIK
;
A
#
# COMPACT_ATOMS: atom_id res chain seq x y z
N MET A 1 -24.50 35.28 59.71
CA MET A 1 -24.38 35.42 58.25
C MET A 1 -23.44 34.31 57.73
N LYS A 2 -23.99 33.21 57.24
CA LYS A 2 -23.23 32.06 56.72
C LYS A 2 -22.96 32.26 55.25
N LYS A 3 -21.69 32.40 54.82
CA LYS A 3 -21.29 32.48 53.41
C LYS A 3 -21.26 31.07 52.84
N PHE A 4 -22.14 30.78 51.88
CA PHE A 4 -22.10 29.57 51.06
C PHE A 4 -21.04 29.74 49.96
N LEU A 5 -20.02 28.90 50.01
CA LEU A 5 -18.99 28.80 48.96
C LEU A 5 -19.49 27.77 47.94
N ILE A 6 -19.88 28.23 46.76
CA ILE A 6 -20.27 27.35 45.64
C ILE A 6 -19.00 26.93 44.94
N LEU A 7 -18.63 25.66 45.06
CA LEU A 7 -17.52 25.02 44.36
C LEU A 7 -18.02 24.60 42.98
N ILE A 8 -17.65 25.33 41.95
CA ILE A 8 -17.94 24.96 40.54
C ILE A 8 -16.94 23.90 40.11
N LEU A 9 -17.39 22.66 40.01
CA LEU A 9 -16.59 21.55 39.49
C LEU A 9 -16.62 21.62 37.93
N ILE A 10 -15.54 22.10 37.34
CA ILE A 10 -15.39 22.07 35.89
C ILE A 10 -15.00 20.65 35.47
N ILE A 11 -15.97 19.88 34.96
CA ILE A 11 -15.73 18.57 34.39
C ILE A 11 -15.17 18.80 32.99
N PHE A 12 -13.85 18.67 32.83
CA PHE A 12 -13.21 18.55 31.50
C PHE A 12 -13.50 17.17 30.93
N SER A 13 -14.52 17.09 30.11
CA SER A 13 -14.80 15.91 29.32
C SER A 13 -13.75 15.80 28.20
N PHE A 14 -12.78 14.93 28.37
CA PHE A 14 -11.86 14.48 27.34
C PHE A 14 -12.64 13.62 26.33
N THR A 15 -13.35 14.24 25.41
CA THR A 15 -13.86 13.58 24.18
C THR A 15 -12.87 13.82 23.06
N GLY A 16 -11.82 13.07 23.04
CA GLY A 16 -10.83 13.23 21.99
C GLY A 16 -10.16 11.93 21.62
N CYS A 17 -10.30 11.57 20.35
CA CYS A 17 -9.41 10.62 19.65
C CYS A 17 -9.91 9.20 19.30
N ALA A 18 -11.20 9.00 19.15
CA ALA A 18 -11.70 7.72 18.57
C ALA A 18 -11.98 7.77 17.05
N THR A 19 -11.96 8.95 16.41
CA THR A 19 -12.46 9.13 15.02
C THR A 19 -11.42 9.04 13.92
N VAL A 20 -10.12 9.09 14.22
CA VAL A 20 -9.07 9.11 13.17
C VAL A 20 -8.75 7.72 12.60
N LYS A 21 -8.94 6.64 13.35
CA LYS A 21 -8.66 5.27 12.87
C LYS A 21 -9.65 4.74 11.83
N LYS A 22 -10.90 5.22 11.81
CA LYS A 22 -11.95 4.68 10.94
C LYS A 22 -11.88 5.21 9.50
N LYS A 23 -11.29 6.38 9.25
CA LYS A 23 -11.31 7.06 7.96
C LYS A 23 -10.34 6.51 6.91
N ASN A 24 -9.30 5.78 7.31
CA ASN A 24 -8.25 5.31 6.41
C ASN A 24 -8.31 3.82 6.06
N ASN A 25 -9.29 3.08 6.58
CA ASN A 25 -9.37 1.63 6.40
C ASN A 25 -10.49 1.20 5.44
N TYR A 26 -10.94 2.09 4.55
CA TYR A 26 -11.91 1.68 3.54
C TYR A 26 -11.27 0.79 2.47
N LYS A 27 -12.05 -0.12 1.91
CA LYS A 27 -11.61 -1.07 0.89
C LYS A 27 -11.41 -0.37 -0.45
N VAL A 28 -10.28 -0.62 -1.09
CA VAL A 28 -10.00 -0.25 -2.49
C VAL A 28 -10.37 -1.38 -3.45
N SER A 29 -10.46 -2.63 -2.92
CA SER A 29 -11.04 -3.81 -3.56
C SER A 29 -11.52 -4.81 -2.50
N LYS A 30 -11.94 -6.02 -2.90
CA LYS A 30 -12.49 -7.04 -1.97
C LYS A 30 -11.57 -7.34 -0.79
N HIS A 31 -10.26 -7.50 -1.03
CA HIS A 31 -9.29 -7.92 0.00
C HIS A 31 -8.24 -6.86 0.33
N PHE A 32 -8.19 -5.74 -0.38
CA PHE A 32 -7.19 -4.68 -0.16
C PHE A 32 -7.83 -3.40 0.34
N THR A 33 -7.10 -2.70 1.23
CA THR A 33 -7.53 -1.45 1.87
C THR A 33 -6.70 -0.26 1.40
N PHE A 34 -7.25 0.94 1.54
CA PHE A 34 -6.51 2.17 1.31
C PHE A 34 -5.32 2.32 2.25
N TYR A 35 -5.46 1.84 3.48
CA TYR A 35 -4.37 1.84 4.44
C TYR A 35 -3.18 1.00 3.96
N GLU A 36 -3.40 -0.22 3.46
CA GLU A 36 -2.33 -1.06 2.89
C GLU A 36 -1.65 -0.37 1.71
N ALA A 37 -2.41 0.34 0.89
CA ALA A 37 -1.87 1.05 -0.27
C ALA A 37 -1.02 2.28 0.09
N THR A 38 -1.25 2.92 1.24
CA THR A 38 -0.64 4.21 1.58
C THR A 38 0.23 4.19 2.83
N ASN A 39 0.16 3.12 3.64
CA ASN A 39 0.94 3.02 4.86
C ASN A 39 2.43 2.84 4.57
N SER A 40 3.27 3.66 5.19
CA SER A 40 4.72 3.58 5.09
C SER A 40 5.39 3.92 6.41
N ARG A 41 6.18 2.98 6.93
CA ARG A 41 7.01 3.22 8.14
C ARG A 41 8.01 4.33 7.89
N THR A 42 8.62 4.38 6.71
CA THR A 42 9.58 5.43 6.33
C THR A 42 8.91 6.80 6.29
N ALA A 43 7.71 6.91 5.70
CA ALA A 43 6.98 8.17 5.71
C ALA A 43 6.71 8.67 7.14
N LYS A 44 6.29 7.78 8.04
CA LYS A 44 6.09 8.10 9.45
C LYS A 44 7.38 8.52 10.14
N LYS A 45 8.48 7.78 9.92
CA LYS A 45 9.80 8.09 10.51
C LYS A 45 10.30 9.48 10.12
N TYR A 46 10.11 9.88 8.87
CA TYR A 46 10.61 11.16 8.34
C TYR A 46 9.54 12.27 8.31
N GLY A 47 8.37 12.06 8.92
CA GLY A 47 7.30 13.06 8.98
C GLY A 47 6.75 13.49 7.62
N VAL A 48 6.90 12.66 6.56
CA VAL A 48 6.43 13.02 5.23
C VAL A 48 5.06 12.43 4.93
N ARG A 49 4.22 13.23 4.27
CA ARG A 49 2.89 12.82 3.88
C ARG A 49 2.95 11.84 2.70
N ASN A 50 2.36 10.65 2.88
CA ASN A 50 2.21 9.65 1.82
C ASN A 50 0.73 9.48 1.45
N TYR A 51 0.15 10.54 0.87
CA TYR A 51 -1.26 10.57 0.49
C TYR A 51 -1.38 10.79 -1.02
N PRO A 52 -2.14 9.94 -1.75
CA PRO A 52 -2.26 10.02 -3.20
C PRO A 52 -3.12 11.20 -3.65
N SER A 53 -2.83 11.73 -4.82
CA SER A 53 -3.72 12.62 -5.55
C SER A 53 -5.01 11.89 -5.96
N ARG A 54 -6.01 12.63 -6.43
CA ARG A 54 -7.25 12.03 -6.96
C ARG A 54 -6.96 11.10 -8.15
N GLY A 55 -5.97 11.44 -8.98
CA GLY A 55 -5.54 10.62 -10.11
C GLY A 55 -4.87 9.33 -9.66
N ASP A 56 -3.92 9.43 -8.72
CA ASP A 56 -3.22 8.26 -8.16
C ASP A 56 -4.17 7.35 -7.40
N PHE A 57 -5.18 7.90 -6.74
CA PHE A 57 -6.20 7.10 -6.08
C PHE A 57 -7.00 6.23 -7.07
N LYS A 58 -7.37 6.77 -8.25
CA LYS A 58 -7.99 5.98 -9.32
C LYS A 58 -7.07 4.85 -9.79
N THR A 59 -5.77 5.14 -9.91
CA THR A 59 -4.76 4.16 -10.30
C THR A 59 -4.57 3.08 -9.21
N ILE A 60 -4.57 3.44 -7.93
CA ILE A 60 -4.54 2.47 -6.82
C ILE A 60 -5.75 1.53 -6.90
N LYS A 61 -6.96 2.02 -7.17
CA LYS A 61 -8.15 1.16 -7.33
C LYS A 61 -8.02 0.21 -8.52
N TYR A 62 -7.50 0.70 -9.65
CA TYR A 62 -7.17 -0.15 -10.81
C TYR A 62 -6.18 -1.25 -10.44
N THR A 63 -5.07 -0.89 -9.79
CA THR A 63 -4.05 -1.84 -9.34
C THR A 63 -4.59 -2.83 -8.32
N ALA A 64 -5.49 -2.40 -7.42
CA ALA A 64 -6.16 -3.29 -6.47
C ALA A 64 -6.94 -4.41 -7.17
N GLY A 65 -7.69 -4.08 -8.21
CA GLY A 65 -8.38 -5.08 -9.04
C GLY A 65 -7.42 -6.06 -9.73
N ARG A 66 -6.23 -5.58 -10.14
CA ARG A 66 -5.16 -6.41 -10.69
C ARG A 66 -4.58 -7.34 -9.61
N MET A 67 -4.36 -6.83 -8.40
CA MET A 67 -3.84 -7.59 -7.27
C MET A 67 -4.82 -8.65 -6.75
N GLU A 68 -6.15 -8.46 -6.91
CA GLU A 68 -7.13 -9.53 -6.65
C GLU A 68 -6.88 -10.75 -7.53
N LYS A 69 -6.59 -10.55 -8.82
CA LYS A 69 -6.25 -11.64 -9.74
C LYS A 69 -4.93 -12.31 -9.36
N ILE A 70 -3.92 -11.52 -8.97
CA ILE A 70 -2.65 -12.04 -8.44
C ILE A 70 -2.88 -12.88 -7.19
N ARG A 71 -3.70 -12.42 -6.24
CA ARG A 71 -4.06 -13.15 -5.03
C ARG A 71 -4.71 -14.51 -5.33
N ASN A 72 -5.61 -14.54 -6.32
CA ASN A 72 -6.26 -15.79 -6.75
C ASN A 72 -5.25 -16.75 -7.40
N ILE A 73 -4.35 -16.26 -8.26
CA ILE A 73 -3.28 -17.06 -8.90
C ILE A 73 -2.34 -17.64 -7.84
N VAL A 74 -1.97 -16.83 -6.85
CA VAL A 74 -1.09 -17.26 -5.74
C VAL A 74 -1.79 -18.23 -4.80
N GLY A 75 -3.12 -18.19 -4.69
CA GLY A 75 -3.92 -19.12 -3.89
C GLY A 75 -3.83 -18.89 -2.38
N GLN A 76 -3.33 -17.73 -1.94
CA GLN A 76 -3.25 -17.35 -0.51
C GLN A 76 -3.23 -15.84 -0.31
N PRO A 77 -3.43 -15.34 0.92
CA PRO A 77 -3.34 -13.93 1.25
C PRO A 77 -1.98 -13.34 0.89
N LEU A 78 -2.00 -12.10 0.39
CA LEU A 78 -0.80 -11.30 0.11
C LEU A 78 -0.62 -10.28 1.23
N THR A 79 0.57 -10.21 1.82
CA THR A 79 0.95 -9.16 2.77
C THR A 79 1.61 -8.02 2.01
N ILE A 80 1.01 -6.84 2.03
CA ILE A 80 1.53 -5.67 1.30
C ILE A 80 2.65 -5.02 2.12
N ASN A 81 3.83 -4.94 1.54
CA ASN A 81 5.01 -4.31 2.14
C ASN A 81 5.13 -2.83 1.74
N SER A 82 4.82 -2.50 0.48
CA SER A 82 4.84 -1.14 -0.06
C SER A 82 3.96 -1.08 -1.32
N TRP A 83 3.27 0.04 -1.50
CA TRP A 83 2.47 0.25 -2.70
C TRP A 83 2.65 1.68 -3.22
N TYR A 84 1.75 2.60 -2.93
CA TYR A 84 1.88 4.00 -3.32
C TYR A 84 3.02 4.68 -2.57
N ARG A 85 3.79 5.49 -3.30
CA ARG A 85 4.86 6.34 -2.74
C ARG A 85 4.70 7.76 -3.29
N SER A 86 4.41 8.71 -2.41
CA SER A 86 4.45 10.11 -2.78
C SER A 86 5.84 10.49 -3.33
N PRO A 87 5.96 11.53 -4.18
CA PRO A 87 7.25 11.96 -4.72
C PRO A 87 8.32 12.19 -3.64
N ASN A 88 7.94 12.81 -2.51
CA ASN A 88 8.85 13.04 -1.39
C ASN A 88 9.31 11.74 -0.72
N LEU A 89 8.38 10.81 -0.45
CA LEU A 89 8.74 9.51 0.09
C LEU A 89 9.68 8.75 -0.86
N ASN A 90 9.35 8.75 -2.16
CA ASN A 90 10.17 8.06 -3.16
C ASN A 90 11.60 8.59 -3.20
N ARG A 91 11.79 9.90 -3.10
CA ARG A 91 13.11 10.54 -3.02
C ARG A 91 13.87 10.14 -1.75
N ILE A 92 13.21 10.13 -0.58
CA ILE A 92 13.84 9.77 0.70
C ILE A 92 14.39 8.34 0.68
N ILE A 93 13.69 7.41 0.02
CA ILE A 93 14.14 6.01 -0.06
C ILE A 93 15.08 5.73 -1.25
N GLY A 94 15.52 6.76 -1.99
CA GLY A 94 16.38 6.62 -3.16
C GLY A 94 15.70 5.90 -4.34
N GLY A 95 14.38 6.02 -4.47
CA GLY A 95 13.63 5.40 -5.57
C GLY A 95 13.81 6.18 -6.88
N SER A 96 13.76 5.46 -8.02
CA SER A 96 13.81 6.08 -9.36
C SER A 96 12.70 7.13 -9.53
N THR A 97 13.01 8.21 -10.24
CA THR A 97 12.04 9.25 -10.62
C THR A 97 10.91 8.73 -11.50
N THR A 98 11.13 7.62 -12.21
CA THR A 98 10.15 6.91 -13.05
C THR A 98 9.53 5.69 -12.37
N SER A 99 9.64 5.60 -11.03
CA SER A 99 9.12 4.45 -10.27
C SER A 99 7.60 4.35 -10.40
N ALA A 100 7.10 3.17 -10.81
CA ALA A 100 5.66 2.88 -10.90
C ALA A 100 4.94 2.94 -9.54
N HIS A 101 5.65 2.88 -8.42
CA HIS A 101 5.10 3.13 -7.08
C HIS A 101 4.55 4.55 -6.93
N ARG A 102 5.13 5.55 -7.61
CA ARG A 102 4.70 6.95 -7.54
C ARG A 102 3.29 7.15 -8.12
N ASP A 103 2.93 6.32 -9.09
CA ASP A 103 1.61 6.35 -9.73
C ASP A 103 0.64 5.32 -9.10
N GLY A 104 1.07 4.59 -8.06
CA GLY A 104 0.28 3.51 -7.46
C GLY A 104 0.17 2.25 -8.32
N LEU A 105 1.01 2.11 -9.36
CA LEU A 105 1.03 0.99 -10.32
C LEU A 105 1.95 -0.17 -9.91
N ALA A 106 2.76 -0.03 -8.86
CA ALA A 106 3.62 -1.09 -8.36
C ALA A 106 3.29 -1.48 -6.93
N VAL A 107 3.44 -2.77 -6.63
CA VAL A 107 3.19 -3.34 -5.31
C VAL A 107 4.34 -4.26 -4.92
N ASP A 108 4.90 -4.02 -3.74
CA ASP A 108 5.80 -4.95 -3.06
C ASP A 108 4.97 -5.79 -2.11
N PHE A 109 5.01 -7.11 -2.23
CA PHE A 109 4.25 -8.00 -1.36
C PHE A 109 5.03 -9.26 -1.02
N THR A 110 4.64 -9.91 0.05
CA THR A 110 5.09 -11.24 0.46
C THR A 110 3.90 -12.14 0.74
N ILE A 111 4.16 -13.43 0.94
CA ILE A 111 3.19 -14.46 1.29
C ILE A 111 3.67 -15.21 2.53
N LYS A 112 2.82 -16.02 3.13
CA LYS A 112 3.27 -16.96 4.16
C LYS A 112 4.24 -17.97 3.52
N GLY A 113 5.48 -18.00 4.01
CA GLY A 113 6.55 -18.81 3.48
C GLY A 113 7.42 -18.12 2.43
N ASN A 114 7.84 -18.84 1.40
CA ASN A 114 8.77 -18.33 0.39
C ASN A 114 8.03 -17.60 -0.75
N ALA A 115 8.29 -16.31 -0.87
CA ALA A 115 7.69 -15.47 -1.92
C ALA A 115 8.09 -15.88 -3.34
N ARG A 116 9.13 -16.70 -3.52
CA ARG A 116 9.47 -17.32 -4.81
C ARG A 116 8.32 -18.14 -5.37
N ILE A 117 7.54 -18.81 -4.52
CA ILE A 117 6.36 -19.59 -4.92
C ILE A 117 5.33 -18.68 -5.62
N ALA A 118 5.09 -17.49 -5.06
CA ALA A 118 4.19 -16.51 -5.69
C ALA A 118 4.75 -16.04 -7.05
N PHE A 119 6.03 -15.68 -7.10
CA PHE A 119 6.70 -15.28 -8.34
C PHE A 119 6.54 -16.33 -9.45
N ASP A 120 6.83 -17.60 -9.14
CA ASP A 120 6.76 -18.69 -10.12
C ASP A 120 5.32 -19.00 -10.55
N ARG A 121 4.33 -18.95 -9.63
CA ARG A 121 2.91 -19.14 -9.95
C ARG A 121 2.42 -18.04 -10.90
N ILE A 122 2.73 -16.76 -10.62
CA ILE A 122 2.35 -15.63 -11.46
C ILE A 122 3.00 -15.75 -12.84
N LYS A 123 4.29 -16.07 -12.91
CA LYS A 123 5.01 -16.25 -14.17
C LYS A 123 4.37 -17.34 -15.04
N ARG A 124 4.03 -18.51 -14.45
CA ARG A 124 3.41 -19.64 -15.17
C ARG A 124 1.95 -19.41 -15.57
N SER A 125 1.24 -18.53 -14.86
CA SER A 125 -0.19 -18.28 -15.13
C SER A 125 -0.47 -17.56 -16.44
N GLY A 126 0.55 -17.00 -17.10
CA GLY A 126 0.38 -16.15 -18.29
C GLY A 126 -0.26 -14.79 -18.01
N TYR A 127 -0.63 -14.48 -16.75
CA TYR A 127 -1.24 -13.20 -16.40
C TYR A 127 -0.35 -12.03 -16.80
N SER A 128 -0.95 -10.97 -17.32
CA SER A 128 -0.22 -9.80 -17.80
C SER A 128 0.27 -8.93 -16.64
N PHE A 129 1.50 -8.43 -16.75
CA PHE A 129 2.14 -7.42 -15.86
C PHE A 129 3.24 -6.71 -16.65
N ASP A 130 3.67 -5.54 -16.21
CA ASP A 130 4.76 -4.84 -16.88
C ASP A 130 6.11 -5.43 -16.47
N GLN A 131 6.40 -5.45 -15.17
CA GLN A 131 7.64 -5.99 -14.62
C GLN A 131 7.36 -6.72 -13.31
N MET A 132 8.07 -7.82 -13.08
CA MET A 132 8.01 -8.57 -11.82
C MET A 132 9.43 -8.93 -11.36
N ILE A 133 9.75 -8.60 -10.10
CA ILE A 133 11.08 -8.80 -9.50
C ILE A 133 10.91 -9.64 -8.24
N TYR A 134 11.58 -10.78 -8.15
CA TYR A 134 11.74 -11.49 -6.90
C TYR A 134 13.01 -11.02 -6.20
N ASN A 135 12.88 -10.43 -5.01
CA ASN A 135 14.01 -10.10 -4.15
C ASN A 135 14.33 -11.28 -3.23
N LYS A 136 15.37 -12.03 -3.58
CA LYS A 136 15.80 -13.23 -2.85
C LYS A 136 16.18 -12.91 -1.40
N ARG A 137 16.98 -11.85 -1.18
CA ARG A 137 17.50 -11.49 0.14
C ARG A 137 16.40 -11.08 1.12
N ARG A 138 15.38 -10.36 0.64
CA ARG A 138 14.29 -9.83 1.46
C ARG A 138 13.01 -10.63 1.36
N ASN A 139 13.00 -11.71 0.57
CA ASN A 139 11.90 -12.62 0.36
C ASN A 139 10.56 -11.92 0.03
N TYR A 140 10.55 -11.06 -0.98
CA TYR A 140 9.34 -10.41 -1.48
C TYR A 140 9.30 -10.36 -3.01
N VAL A 141 8.11 -10.16 -3.56
CA VAL A 141 7.88 -9.89 -4.97
C VAL A 141 7.48 -8.43 -5.15
N ASN A 142 8.18 -7.71 -6.04
CA ASN A 142 7.70 -6.47 -6.63
C ASN A 142 6.99 -6.80 -7.93
N ILE A 143 5.78 -6.30 -8.12
CA ILE A 143 5.06 -6.41 -9.38
C ILE A 143 4.54 -5.04 -9.80
N SER A 144 4.68 -4.71 -11.08
CA SER A 144 4.16 -3.47 -11.64
C SER A 144 3.25 -3.70 -12.83
N PHE A 145 2.38 -2.74 -13.07
CA PHE A 145 1.40 -2.73 -14.15
C PHE A 145 1.53 -1.44 -14.95
N ARG A 146 0.89 -1.40 -16.12
CA ARG A 146 0.68 -0.17 -16.89
C ARG A 146 -0.81 0.16 -16.96
N LYS A 147 -1.14 1.45 -17.10
CA LYS A 147 -2.53 1.88 -17.33
C LYS A 147 -3.11 1.26 -18.60
N ASN A 148 -2.29 1.17 -19.66
CA ASN A 148 -2.62 0.41 -20.87
C ASN A 148 -2.01 -1.00 -20.76
N LYS A 149 -2.87 -1.99 -20.49
CA LYS A 149 -2.46 -3.39 -20.35
C LYS A 149 -1.77 -3.96 -21.60
N ARG A 150 -2.10 -3.46 -22.80
CA ARG A 150 -1.50 -3.94 -24.08
C ARG A 150 -0.02 -3.59 -24.19
N THR A 151 0.48 -2.60 -23.42
CA THR A 151 1.88 -2.18 -23.41
C THR A 151 2.72 -2.84 -22.33
N GLU A 152 2.16 -3.79 -21.57
CA GLU A 152 2.86 -4.51 -20.51
C GLU A 152 3.90 -5.48 -21.11
N ARG A 153 5.12 -5.44 -20.55
CA ARG A 153 6.31 -6.11 -21.12
C ARG A 153 6.54 -7.53 -20.62
N LYS A 154 5.86 -7.95 -19.57
CA LYS A 154 6.04 -9.25 -18.88
C LYS A 154 7.48 -9.56 -18.47
N GLN A 155 8.28 -8.53 -18.18
CA GLN A 155 9.68 -8.70 -17.76
C GLN A 155 9.79 -9.30 -16.38
N THR A 156 10.69 -10.27 -16.20
CA THR A 156 10.93 -10.92 -14.91
C THR A 156 12.40 -10.85 -14.52
N PHE A 157 12.69 -10.56 -13.25
CA PHE A 157 14.03 -10.49 -12.69
C PHE A 157 14.11 -11.18 -11.33
N ILE A 158 15.31 -11.67 -10.99
CA ILE A 158 15.66 -12.18 -9.66
C ILE A 158 16.87 -11.37 -9.17
N LYS A 159 16.75 -10.79 -7.96
CA LYS A 159 17.78 -9.98 -7.31
C LYS A 159 18.13 -10.52 -5.94
#